data_64e3136b25fdfb8b2b14faad4f9f1ea1
#
_entry.id   64e3136b25fdfb8b2b14faad4f9f1ea1
#
_cell.length_a   1.000
_cell.length_b   1.000
_cell.length_c   1.000
_cell.angle_alpha   90.00
_cell.angle_beta   90.00
_cell.angle_gamma   90.00
#
_symmetry.space_group_name_H-M   'P 1'
#
loop_
_entity.id
_entity.type
_entity.pdbx_description
1 polymer ?
#
loop_
_entity_poly.entity_id
_entity_poly.type
_entity_poly.pdbx_seq_one_letter_code
_entity_poly.pdbx_strand_id
1 'polypeptide(L)'
;MRLAVTEPGVPEIFHSLQGEGVSAGKPSVFVRFSQCNLHCLWCDTAYTWNFLGTEFAHRDDLPGAPKKFDRTAETVDVSVEALAERLISQPCRRIIFTGGEPLLQQRELGELIQNLKTFDPEFYIEIETNGTIKPIGLAAELIDQFNVSPKLAHSGN
;
A
#
# COMPACT_ATOMS: atom_id res chain seq x y z
N MET A 1 -4.30 9.08 6.60
CA MET A 1 -3.80 7.83 6.01
C MET A 1 -2.28 7.81 6.10
N ARG A 2 -1.71 6.69 6.50
CA ARG A 2 -0.24 6.54 6.62
C ARG A 2 0.33 5.88 5.40
N LEU A 3 1.21 6.60 4.70
CA LEU A 3 1.85 6.15 3.47
C LEU A 3 3.36 5.96 3.69
N ALA A 4 3.97 5.09 2.89
CA ALA A 4 5.41 5.04 2.74
C ALA A 4 5.91 6.29 1.99
N VAL A 5 7.21 6.57 2.06
CA VAL A 5 7.81 7.74 1.44
C VAL A 5 8.91 7.35 0.45
N THR A 6 9.08 8.15 -0.58
CA THR A 6 10.26 8.09 -1.48
C THR A 6 11.42 8.91 -0.95
N GLU A 7 11.09 10.00 -0.25
CA GLU A 7 12.00 10.90 0.45
C GLU A 7 11.28 11.41 1.70
N PRO A 8 11.99 11.90 2.73
CA PRO A 8 11.35 12.37 3.96
C PRO A 8 10.21 13.37 3.69
N GLY A 9 8.99 12.99 4.11
CA GLY A 9 7.77 13.78 3.94
C GLY A 9 7.10 13.71 2.55
N VAL A 10 7.68 12.98 1.59
CA VAL A 10 7.11 12.82 0.24
C VAL A 10 6.45 11.44 0.11
N PRO A 11 5.11 11.34 0.06
CA PRO A 11 4.43 10.04 -0.05
C PRO A 11 4.82 9.31 -1.32
N GLU A 12 5.02 8.00 -1.21
CA GLU A 12 5.36 7.12 -2.34
C GLU A 12 4.14 6.93 -3.26
N ILE A 13 4.04 7.83 -4.23
CA ILE A 13 3.04 7.83 -5.29
C ILE A 13 3.78 7.94 -6.61
N PHE A 14 3.62 6.95 -7.49
CA PHE A 14 4.33 6.91 -8.76
C PHE A 14 3.47 6.34 -9.88
N HIS A 15 3.79 6.73 -11.11
CA HIS A 15 3.14 6.22 -12.32
C HIS A 15 4.03 5.14 -12.96
N SER A 16 3.44 3.97 -13.23
CA SER A 16 4.15 2.84 -13.84
C SER A 16 3.17 1.93 -14.58
N LEU A 17 3.66 0.80 -15.08
CA LEU A 17 2.83 -0.28 -15.58
C LEU A 17 2.51 -1.26 -14.46
N GLN A 18 1.25 -1.72 -14.38
CA GLN A 18 0.90 -2.83 -13.48
C GLN A 18 1.68 -4.10 -13.89
N GLY A 19 2.36 -4.72 -12.92
CA GLY A 19 3.16 -5.94 -13.12
C GLY A 19 2.40 -7.23 -12.82
N GLU A 20 1.23 -7.14 -12.16
CA GLU A 20 0.53 -8.29 -11.58
C GLU A 20 -0.95 -8.35 -11.99
N GLY A 21 -1.56 -9.55 -11.78
CA GLY A 21 -2.97 -9.76 -11.99
C GLY A 21 -3.44 -9.60 -13.43
N VAL A 22 -4.75 -9.43 -13.60
CA VAL A 22 -5.38 -9.34 -14.93
C VAL A 22 -5.14 -7.99 -15.62
N SER A 23 -4.63 -7.01 -14.89
CA SER A 23 -4.29 -5.67 -15.38
C SER A 23 -2.83 -5.50 -15.77
N ALA A 24 -2.04 -6.59 -15.77
CA ALA A 24 -0.62 -6.55 -16.14
C ALA A 24 -0.41 -5.82 -17.49
N GLY A 25 0.55 -4.89 -17.51
CA GLY A 25 0.87 -4.05 -18.67
C GLY A 25 0.02 -2.76 -18.80
N LYS A 26 -0.98 -2.54 -17.94
CA LYS A 26 -1.77 -1.31 -17.98
C LYS A 26 -1.09 -0.16 -17.22
N PRO A 27 -1.04 1.05 -17.81
CA PRO A 27 -0.58 2.25 -17.09
C PRO A 27 -1.43 2.48 -15.84
N SER A 28 -0.76 2.74 -14.71
CA SER A 28 -1.41 2.85 -13.40
C SER A 28 -0.64 3.80 -12.49
N VAL A 29 -1.35 4.45 -11.57
CA VAL A 29 -0.76 5.20 -10.47
C VAL A 29 -0.75 4.30 -9.23
N PHE A 30 0.41 4.10 -8.66
CA PHE A 30 0.60 3.33 -7.43
C PHE A 30 0.65 4.25 -6.22
N VAL A 31 0.00 3.83 -5.15
CA VAL A 31 0.04 4.48 -3.84
C VAL A 31 0.47 3.44 -2.81
N ARG A 32 1.64 3.63 -2.20
CA ARG A 32 2.16 2.67 -1.24
C ARG A 32 1.82 3.04 0.20
N PHE A 33 1.05 2.18 0.83
CA PHE A 33 0.71 2.26 2.25
C PHE A 33 1.87 1.81 3.12
N SER A 34 2.02 2.45 4.26
CA SER A 34 2.87 1.98 5.36
C SER A 34 2.04 1.15 6.33
N GLN A 35 2.70 0.27 7.06
CA GLN A 35 2.23 -0.75 7.98
C GLN A 35 1.74 -2.03 7.30
N CYS A 36 2.10 -3.15 7.90
CA CYS A 36 1.62 -4.48 7.54
C CYS A 36 1.28 -5.26 8.82
N ASN A 37 0.33 -6.15 8.73
CA ASN A 37 0.00 -7.09 9.80
C ASN A 37 0.76 -8.43 9.66
N LEU A 38 1.56 -8.58 8.61
CA LEU A 38 2.48 -9.69 8.41
C LEU A 38 3.93 -9.20 8.39
N HIS A 39 4.87 -10.11 8.65
CA HIS A 39 6.30 -9.81 8.80
C HIS A 39 7.14 -10.77 7.95
N CYS A 40 6.80 -10.88 6.67
CA CYS A 40 7.42 -11.86 5.77
C CYS A 40 8.94 -11.72 5.72
N LEU A 41 9.66 -12.81 5.97
CA LEU A 41 11.14 -12.85 6.00
C LEU A 41 11.80 -12.31 4.72
N TRP A 42 11.14 -12.45 3.57
CA TRP A 42 11.65 -12.07 2.26
C TRP A 42 10.92 -10.86 1.65
N CYS A 43 10.27 -10.02 2.48
CA CYS A 43 9.55 -8.84 2.01
C CYS A 43 10.50 -7.85 1.32
N ASP A 44 10.19 -7.46 0.10
CA ASP A 44 10.96 -6.47 -0.69
C ASP A 44 10.69 -5.03 -0.26
N THR A 45 9.59 -4.79 0.45
CA THR A 45 9.16 -3.50 0.96
C THR A 45 9.18 -3.44 2.49
N ALA A 46 10.19 -4.06 3.12
CA ALA A 46 10.30 -4.16 4.57
C ALA A 46 10.33 -2.79 5.30
N TYR A 47 10.69 -1.71 4.61
CA TYR A 47 10.64 -0.35 5.13
C TYR A 47 9.22 0.12 5.49
N THR A 48 8.19 -0.58 5.00
CA THR A 48 6.79 -0.27 5.35
C THR A 48 6.38 -0.79 6.73
N TRP A 49 7.12 -1.75 7.33
CA TRP A 49 6.72 -2.39 8.58
C TRP A 49 7.88 -2.75 9.53
N ASN A 50 9.10 -3.02 9.04
CA ASN A 50 10.21 -3.54 9.85
C ASN A 50 10.98 -2.42 10.54
N PHE A 51 10.33 -1.76 11.48
CA PHE A 51 10.85 -0.57 12.13
C PHE A 51 11.81 -0.87 13.31
N LEU A 52 12.63 0.10 13.64
CA LEU A 52 13.47 0.10 14.85
C LEU A 52 12.62 -0.22 16.08
N GLY A 53 13.16 -1.05 16.98
CA GLY A 53 12.48 -1.51 18.20
C GLY A 53 11.56 -2.71 18.02
N THR A 54 11.47 -3.31 16.81
CA THR A 54 10.79 -4.59 16.58
C THR A 54 11.78 -5.75 16.55
N GLU A 55 11.32 -6.96 16.91
CA GLU A 55 12.15 -8.18 16.94
C GLU A 55 12.01 -9.03 15.65
N PHE A 56 11.25 -8.55 14.66
CA PHE A 56 10.99 -9.31 13.44
C PHE A 56 12.27 -9.54 12.64
N ALA A 57 12.51 -10.78 12.22
CA ALA A 57 13.62 -11.14 11.37
C ALA A 57 13.37 -10.77 9.90
N HIS A 58 14.44 -10.51 9.17
CA HIS A 58 14.41 -10.31 7.73
C HIS A 58 15.60 -11.02 7.08
N ARG A 59 15.43 -11.49 5.85
CA ARG A 59 16.49 -12.23 5.11
C ARG A 59 17.80 -11.44 4.93
N ASP A 60 17.71 -10.11 4.95
CA ASP A 60 18.87 -9.23 4.80
C ASP A 60 19.51 -8.85 6.15
N ASP A 61 19.07 -9.47 7.26
CA ASP A 61 19.69 -9.26 8.56
C ASP A 61 21.12 -9.80 8.56
N LEU A 62 22.07 -9.00 9.07
CA LEU A 62 23.43 -9.41 9.30
C LEU A 62 23.63 -9.76 10.78
N PRO A 63 24.57 -10.66 11.14
CA PRO A 63 24.90 -10.95 12.53
C PRO A 63 25.25 -9.67 13.31
N GLY A 64 24.45 -9.35 14.34
CA GLY A 64 24.62 -8.13 15.16
C GLY A 64 24.16 -6.83 14.50
N ALA A 65 23.65 -6.88 13.27
CA ALA A 65 23.17 -5.70 12.54
C ALA A 65 21.86 -6.01 11.79
N PRO A 66 20.72 -6.14 12.51
CA PRO A 66 19.42 -6.39 11.88
C PRO A 66 19.01 -5.21 10.99
N LYS A 67 18.44 -5.50 9.82
CA LYS A 67 17.94 -4.49 8.89
C LYS A 67 16.65 -3.89 9.42
N LYS A 68 16.75 -2.71 10.01
CA LYS A 68 15.61 -1.97 10.58
C LYS A 68 15.53 -0.56 9.97
N PHE A 69 14.34 -0.03 9.94
CA PHE A 69 14.05 1.28 9.36
C PHE A 69 13.53 2.25 10.43
N ASP A 70 13.86 3.51 10.29
CA ASP A 70 13.29 4.56 11.16
C ASP A 70 11.88 4.88 10.66
N ARG A 71 10.88 4.59 11.49
CA ARG A 71 9.48 4.84 11.14
C ARG A 71 9.22 6.29 10.73
N THR A 72 9.85 7.25 11.41
CA THR A 72 9.63 8.67 11.13
C THR A 72 10.25 9.11 9.82
N ALA A 73 11.31 8.44 9.38
CA ALA A 73 11.93 8.69 8.08
C ALA A 73 11.18 8.00 6.92
N GLU A 74 10.54 6.86 7.19
CA GLU A 74 9.93 6.00 6.17
C GLU A 74 8.41 6.20 6.01
N THR A 75 7.79 7.06 6.83
CA THR A 75 6.34 7.24 6.78
C THR A 75 5.91 8.70 6.82
N VAL A 76 4.78 8.99 6.19
CA VAL A 76 4.09 10.27 6.24
C VAL A 76 2.59 10.06 6.46
N ASP A 77 1.99 10.91 7.29
CA ASP A 77 0.53 10.95 7.45
C ASP A 77 -0.05 11.99 6.50
N VAL A 78 -1.03 11.57 5.67
CA VAL A 78 -1.71 12.42 4.67
C VAL A 78 -3.21 12.34 4.93
N SER A 79 -3.93 13.46 4.85
CA SER A 79 -5.39 13.43 4.94
C SER A 79 -6.03 12.79 3.69
N VAL A 80 -7.26 12.33 3.83
CA VAL A 80 -8.02 11.75 2.71
C VAL A 80 -8.18 12.79 1.59
N GLU A 81 -8.48 14.03 1.93
CA GLU A 81 -8.71 15.13 1.00
C GLU A 81 -7.43 15.47 0.22
N ALA A 82 -6.31 15.64 0.93
CA ALA A 82 -5.03 15.97 0.28
C ALA A 82 -4.56 14.85 -0.65
N LEU A 83 -4.79 13.58 -0.27
CA LEU A 83 -4.47 12.46 -1.13
C LEU A 83 -5.41 12.38 -2.34
N ALA A 84 -6.71 12.63 -2.16
CA ALA A 84 -7.67 12.69 -3.27
C ALA A 84 -7.28 13.75 -4.29
N GLU A 85 -6.99 14.98 -3.87
CA GLU A 85 -6.55 16.07 -4.75
C GLU A 85 -5.29 15.69 -5.56
N ARG A 86 -4.33 15.05 -4.88
CA ARG A 86 -3.09 14.59 -5.53
C ARG A 86 -3.35 13.50 -6.57
N LEU A 87 -4.28 12.56 -6.30
CA LEU A 87 -4.61 11.49 -7.24
C LEU A 87 -5.46 11.99 -8.41
N ILE A 88 -6.38 12.92 -8.17
CA ILE A 88 -7.17 13.56 -9.24
C ILE A 88 -6.28 14.29 -10.25
N SER A 89 -5.17 14.88 -9.80
CA SER A 89 -4.22 15.58 -10.68
C SER A 89 -3.34 14.62 -11.51
N GLN A 90 -3.37 13.31 -11.25
CA GLN A 90 -2.58 12.34 -12.02
C GLN A 90 -3.12 12.12 -13.43
N PRO A 91 -2.26 11.78 -14.40
CA PRO A 91 -2.67 11.60 -15.80
C PRO A 91 -3.47 10.32 -16.05
N CYS A 92 -3.54 9.42 -15.08
CA CYS A 92 -4.16 8.10 -15.20
C CYS A 92 -5.28 7.92 -14.17
N ARG A 93 -6.40 7.32 -14.60
CA ARG A 93 -7.56 7.02 -13.72
C ARG A 93 -7.52 5.61 -13.11
N ARG A 94 -6.50 4.83 -13.41
CA ARG A 94 -6.27 3.54 -12.75
C ARG A 94 -5.35 3.75 -11.56
N ILE A 95 -5.86 3.49 -10.36
CA ILE A 95 -5.13 3.62 -9.11
C ILE A 95 -4.94 2.23 -8.49
N ILE A 96 -3.72 1.93 -8.09
CA ILE A 96 -3.36 0.69 -7.40
C ILE A 96 -2.90 1.03 -6.00
N PHE A 97 -3.65 0.61 -5.02
CA PHE A 97 -3.28 0.70 -3.62
C PHE A 97 -2.48 -0.54 -3.22
N THR A 98 -1.24 -0.34 -2.83
CA THR A 98 -0.25 -1.38 -2.50
C THR A 98 0.51 -1.03 -1.21
N GLY A 99 1.56 -1.74 -0.90
CA GLY A 99 2.49 -1.39 0.17
C GLY A 99 2.64 -2.46 1.21
N GLY A 100 2.51 -2.14 2.49
CA GLY A 100 2.38 -3.13 3.56
C GLY A 100 1.09 -3.94 3.40
N GLU A 101 0.04 -3.53 4.13
CA GLU A 101 -1.32 -4.05 3.92
C GLU A 101 -2.31 -2.88 3.89
N PRO A 102 -2.80 -2.49 2.71
CA PRO A 102 -3.70 -1.34 2.59
C PRO A 102 -5.02 -1.49 3.36
N LEU A 103 -5.53 -2.72 3.50
CA LEU A 103 -6.78 -2.98 4.23
C LEU A 103 -6.69 -2.76 5.75
N LEU A 104 -5.50 -2.53 6.31
CA LEU A 104 -5.36 -2.02 7.68
C LEU A 104 -6.00 -0.63 7.85
N GLN A 105 -6.04 0.15 6.76
CA GLN A 105 -6.59 1.50 6.73
C GLN A 105 -7.86 1.57 5.86
N GLN A 106 -8.63 0.47 5.80
CA GLN A 106 -9.73 0.32 4.84
C GLN A 106 -10.89 1.32 5.04
N ARG A 107 -11.03 1.93 6.22
CA ARG A 107 -12.04 2.94 6.45
C ARG A 107 -11.71 4.21 5.67
N GLU A 108 -10.54 4.79 5.92
CA GLU A 108 -10.09 5.99 5.22
C GLU A 108 -9.87 5.70 3.72
N LEU A 109 -9.43 4.48 3.37
CA LEU A 109 -9.32 4.05 1.99
C LEU A 109 -10.68 4.07 1.28
N GLY A 110 -11.73 3.58 1.92
CA GLY A 110 -13.11 3.65 1.38
C GLY A 110 -13.60 5.07 1.16
N GLU A 111 -13.34 5.98 2.11
CA GLU A 111 -13.67 7.40 1.99
C GLU A 111 -12.89 8.06 0.83
N LEU A 112 -11.61 7.74 0.67
CA LEU A 112 -10.79 8.19 -0.46
C LEU A 112 -11.36 7.74 -1.81
N ILE A 113 -11.68 6.44 -1.93
CA ILE A 113 -12.22 5.88 -3.18
C ILE A 113 -13.56 6.54 -3.52
N GLN A 114 -14.41 6.76 -2.52
CA GLN A 114 -15.69 7.46 -2.72
C GLN A 114 -15.46 8.88 -3.26
N ASN A 115 -14.50 9.64 -2.71
CA ASN A 115 -14.16 10.97 -3.21
C ASN A 115 -13.67 10.93 -4.66
N LEU A 116 -12.78 9.99 -4.99
CA LEU A 116 -12.27 9.81 -6.36
C LEU A 116 -13.40 9.50 -7.35
N LYS A 117 -14.24 8.50 -7.05
CA LYS A 117 -15.34 8.08 -7.93
C LYS A 117 -16.49 9.10 -8.00
N THR A 118 -16.66 9.93 -6.98
CA THR A 118 -17.60 11.06 -7.01
C THR A 118 -17.10 12.17 -7.93
N PHE A 119 -15.79 12.42 -7.96
CA PHE A 119 -15.16 13.39 -8.86
C PHE A 119 -15.19 12.91 -10.32
N ASP A 120 -14.83 11.65 -10.56
CA ASP A 120 -14.77 11.04 -11.89
C ASP A 120 -15.07 9.53 -11.77
N PRO A 121 -16.24 9.04 -12.26
CA PRO A 121 -16.60 7.63 -12.17
C PRO A 121 -15.69 6.69 -12.99
N GLU A 122 -14.85 7.22 -13.89
CA GLU A 122 -13.87 6.44 -14.65
C GLU A 122 -12.66 5.97 -13.80
N PHE A 123 -12.55 6.42 -12.54
CA PHE A 123 -11.53 5.87 -11.65
C PHE A 123 -11.75 4.37 -11.45
N TYR A 124 -10.75 3.58 -11.83
CA TYR A 124 -10.68 2.15 -11.63
C TYR A 124 -9.69 1.83 -10.51
N ILE A 125 -10.17 1.19 -9.47
CA ILE A 125 -9.43 0.99 -8.23
C ILE A 125 -9.04 -0.47 -8.08
N GLU A 126 -7.73 -0.71 -8.00
CA GLU A 126 -7.17 -2.01 -7.68
C GLU A 126 -6.51 -1.97 -6.29
N ILE A 127 -6.49 -3.11 -5.62
CA ILE A 127 -5.76 -3.28 -4.37
C ILE A 127 -4.87 -4.52 -4.46
N GLU A 128 -3.63 -4.38 -4.01
CA GLU A 128 -2.71 -5.50 -3.74
C GLU A 128 -2.73 -5.80 -2.25
N THR A 129 -3.20 -6.98 -1.88
CA THR A 129 -3.41 -7.37 -0.47
C THR A 129 -2.84 -8.75 -0.18
N ASN A 130 -2.43 -8.99 1.04
CA ASN A 130 -2.03 -10.31 1.51
C ASN A 130 -3.23 -11.26 1.76
N GLY A 131 -4.46 -10.73 1.70
CA GLY A 131 -5.70 -11.49 1.82
C GLY A 131 -6.08 -11.92 3.25
N THR A 132 -5.40 -11.44 4.28
CA THR A 132 -5.71 -11.81 5.67
C THR A 132 -6.79 -10.94 6.30
N ILE A 133 -7.10 -9.79 5.70
CA ILE A 133 -8.10 -8.85 6.20
C ILE A 133 -9.30 -8.86 5.25
N LYS A 134 -10.48 -9.13 5.81
CA LYS A 134 -11.72 -9.05 5.04
C LYS A 134 -12.06 -7.58 4.75
N PRO A 135 -12.27 -7.19 3.48
CA PRO A 135 -12.77 -5.86 3.16
C PRO A 135 -14.20 -5.67 3.69
N ILE A 136 -14.50 -4.46 4.20
CA ILE A 136 -15.81 -4.09 4.73
C ILE A 136 -16.21 -2.67 4.28
N GLY A 137 -17.51 -2.35 4.36
CA GLY A 137 -18.05 -1.03 4.04
C GLY A 137 -17.66 -0.56 2.64
N LEU A 138 -17.35 0.73 2.52
CA LEU A 138 -17.03 1.36 1.24
C LEU A 138 -15.85 0.70 0.51
N ALA A 139 -14.85 0.19 1.23
CA ALA A 139 -13.74 -0.52 0.62
C ALA A 139 -14.19 -1.82 -0.07
N ALA A 140 -15.14 -2.56 0.54
CA ALA A 140 -15.70 -3.77 -0.07
C ALA A 140 -16.59 -3.49 -1.29
N GLU A 141 -17.25 -2.32 -1.30
CA GLU A 141 -18.23 -1.95 -2.32
C GLU A 141 -17.58 -1.25 -3.53
N LEU A 142 -16.53 -0.46 -3.31
CA LEU A 142 -16.00 0.46 -4.30
C LEU A 142 -14.67 0.04 -4.94
N ILE A 143 -13.97 -0.97 -4.39
CA ILE A 143 -12.78 -1.54 -5.03
C ILE A 143 -13.22 -2.41 -6.20
N ASP A 144 -12.68 -2.13 -7.40
CA ASP A 144 -13.04 -2.82 -8.62
C ASP A 144 -12.30 -4.16 -8.78
N GLN A 145 -11.07 -4.27 -8.22
CA GLN A 145 -10.24 -5.47 -8.36
C GLN A 145 -9.36 -5.70 -7.13
N PHE A 146 -9.36 -6.96 -6.69
CA PHE A 146 -8.45 -7.45 -5.64
C PHE A 146 -7.39 -8.36 -6.26
N ASN A 147 -6.12 -7.95 -6.17
CA ASN A 147 -4.95 -8.78 -6.47
C ASN A 147 -4.48 -9.37 -5.14
N VAL A 148 -4.82 -10.63 -4.90
CA VAL A 148 -4.55 -11.28 -3.60
C VAL A 148 -3.28 -12.11 -3.70
N SER A 149 -2.31 -11.83 -2.81
CA SER A 149 -1.03 -12.54 -2.68
C SER A 149 -0.94 -13.27 -1.33
N PRO A 150 -1.57 -14.45 -1.18
CA PRO A 150 -1.56 -15.18 0.08
C PRO A 150 -0.14 -15.57 0.48
N LYS A 151 0.18 -15.39 1.77
CA LYS A 151 1.51 -15.74 2.30
C LYS A 151 1.49 -17.17 2.85
N LEU A 152 2.36 -18.01 2.33
CA LEU A 152 2.50 -19.42 2.72
C LEU A 152 3.37 -19.58 3.97
N ALA A 153 3.37 -20.77 4.57
CA ALA A 153 4.09 -21.07 5.82
C ALA A 153 5.59 -20.68 5.79
N HIS A 154 6.25 -20.74 4.63
CA HIS A 154 7.66 -20.35 4.49
C HIS A 154 7.91 -18.83 4.53
N SER A 155 6.86 -18.03 4.60
CA SER A 155 6.99 -16.56 4.77
C SER A 155 7.48 -16.15 6.16
N GLY A 156 7.39 -17.05 7.15
CA GLY A 156 7.81 -16.81 8.52
C GLY A 156 6.74 -16.10 9.39
N ASN A 157 5.50 -16.05 8.93
CA ASN A 157 4.35 -15.52 9.68
C ASN A 157 3.61 -16.61 10.43
#